data_a5c2a4c684ecbf13fafc703e69526464
#
_entry.id   a5c2a4c684ecbf13fafc703e69526464
#
_cell.length_a   1.000
_cell.length_b   1.000
_cell.length_c   1.000
_cell.angle_alpha   90.00
_cell.angle_beta   90.00
_cell.angle_gamma   90.00
#
_symmetry.space_group_name_H-M   'P 1'
#
loop_
_entity.id
_entity.type
_entity.pdbx_description
1 polymer ?
#
loop_
_entity_poly.entity_id
_entity_poly.type
_entity_poly.pdbx_seq_one_letter_code
_entity_poly.pdbx_strand_id
1 'polypeptide(L)'
;RVAQRYDVFFGGLLGGLKFPNPPLLEVLWRAFLRSGMPQFSQIIFTTLDGILFGGVYDHIGGGFFRHALDERWMQPAFEKMLYDQAQMIDICTSVFQFNRNELSRQRVTETIAFLLREMKVGDVFAASISSGAQTEDGKYYTWSEAEIDAALVGTFSARFKQVYGITRDGSVQGRNLPRRLGNPLPANEADEALLAKQRGMLLAVREKRTAPTRDDRVLTDWNGLVIAALARAGIVFERRDWIDIAIKTFDGIVKTPGNGNKLSHTQGVDGFADDYANMARAALQLWEVTGDQRFVAQARIWTQELNDHFWNNERNGYAFYSDSADPLFVRPRMVFDNPAPSANGTMMLVLTRLALLTGEREYMSRASTLGSAFPAEVARLLNGSGSFLGGFEYLVNSLVIVVIGHKGNAKTQELLRAYWGKSMPNGMVMQIEPGDPLPAGHPASGRGMEGGQPTAYICQAGVCSNPITSAAELANALTLPPQMRNQPQQQMRA
;
A
#
# COMPACT_ATOMS: atom_id res chain seq x y z
N ARG A 1 19.90 10.19 8.59
CA ARG A 1 19.06 11.22 9.25
C ARG A 1 17.70 10.69 9.65
N VAL A 2 16.92 10.05 8.76
CA VAL A 2 15.61 9.48 9.10
C VAL A 2 15.75 8.45 10.21
N ALA A 3 16.66 7.46 10.05
CA ALA A 3 16.88 6.42 11.04
C ALA A 3 17.26 6.93 12.44
N GLN A 4 17.88 8.12 12.55
CA GLN A 4 18.25 8.72 13.83
C GLN A 4 17.06 9.26 14.62
N ARG A 5 15.89 9.40 14.00
CA ARG A 5 14.64 9.86 14.62
C ARG A 5 13.70 8.73 14.97
N TYR A 6 14.08 7.48 14.69
CA TYR A 6 13.30 6.31 15.07
C TYR A 6 13.57 5.86 16.49
N ASP A 7 12.52 5.42 17.14
CA ASP A 7 12.57 4.76 18.43
C ASP A 7 13.04 3.32 18.24
N VAL A 8 14.23 3.01 18.76
CA VAL A 8 14.85 1.68 18.60
C VAL A 8 14.20 0.62 19.48
N PHE A 9 13.43 1.01 20.51
CA PHE A 9 12.79 0.09 21.46
C PHE A 9 11.36 -0.22 21.07
N PHE A 10 10.58 0.82 20.74
CA PHE A 10 9.15 0.69 20.44
C PHE A 10 8.81 0.88 18.96
N GLY A 11 9.76 1.25 18.14
CA GLY A 11 9.52 1.59 16.74
C GLY A 11 8.78 2.92 16.55
N GLY A 12 8.56 3.29 15.29
CA GLY A 12 8.00 4.59 14.93
C GLY A 12 8.96 5.76 15.18
N LEU A 13 8.52 6.96 14.90
CA LEU A 13 9.29 8.16 15.22
C LEU A 13 9.31 8.40 16.73
N LEU A 14 10.39 8.99 17.23
CA LEU A 14 10.51 9.41 18.61
C LEU A 14 9.42 10.44 18.96
N GLY A 15 8.76 10.28 20.11
CA GLY A 15 7.71 11.15 20.62
C GLY A 15 6.62 10.39 21.35
N GLY A 16 5.76 11.11 22.09
CA GLY A 16 4.68 10.51 22.88
C GLY A 16 3.50 10.03 22.03
N LEU A 17 3.29 10.62 20.83
CA LEU A 17 2.29 10.17 19.86
C LEU A 17 2.97 9.39 18.75
N LYS A 18 2.43 8.22 18.41
CA LYS A 18 2.98 7.34 17.38
C LYS A 18 2.01 7.20 16.21
N PHE A 19 2.41 7.72 15.05
CA PHE A 19 1.71 7.49 13.79
C PHE A 19 2.39 6.36 13.00
N PRO A 20 1.63 5.50 12.31
CA PRO A 20 2.20 4.43 11.49
C PRO A 20 3.15 4.92 10.39
N ASN A 21 2.87 6.08 9.79
CA ASN A 21 3.67 6.71 8.72
C ASN A 21 4.09 5.74 7.60
N PRO A 22 3.15 5.05 6.92
CA PRO A 22 3.48 4.04 5.92
C PRO A 22 4.36 4.57 4.77
N PRO A 23 4.22 5.82 4.26
CA PRO A 23 5.10 6.32 3.21
C PRO A 23 6.57 6.36 3.63
N LEU A 24 6.84 6.66 4.91
CA LEU A 24 8.20 6.67 5.44
C LEU A 24 8.73 5.26 5.65
N LEU A 25 7.87 4.32 6.12
CA LEU A 25 8.23 2.90 6.19
C LEU A 25 8.56 2.32 4.81
N GLU A 26 7.83 2.73 3.77
CA GLU A 26 8.11 2.30 2.40
C GLU A 26 9.48 2.77 1.91
N VAL A 27 9.89 4.00 2.20
CA VAL A 27 11.23 4.51 1.87
C VAL A 27 12.32 3.71 2.57
N LEU A 28 12.13 3.41 3.86
CA LEU A 28 13.08 2.58 4.62
C LEU A 28 13.11 1.15 4.09
N TRP A 29 11.96 0.62 3.67
CA TRP A 29 11.85 -0.70 3.04
C TRP A 29 12.66 -0.76 1.73
N ARG A 30 12.51 0.24 0.86
CA ARG A 30 13.31 0.38 -0.37
C ARG A 30 14.80 0.46 -0.04
N ALA A 31 15.17 1.29 0.93
CA ALA A 31 16.56 1.41 1.39
C ALA A 31 17.13 0.07 1.90
N PHE A 32 16.35 -0.70 2.67
CA PHE A 32 16.72 -2.04 3.11
C PHE A 32 16.94 -2.99 1.94
N LEU A 33 15.96 -3.10 1.04
CA LEU A 33 16.05 -4.01 -0.12
C LEU A 33 17.22 -3.68 -1.05
N ARG A 34 17.60 -2.40 -1.15
CA ARG A 34 18.73 -1.95 -1.96
C ARG A 34 20.08 -2.21 -1.31
N SER A 35 20.20 -1.92 -0.01
CA SER A 35 21.50 -1.89 0.69
C SER A 35 21.79 -3.14 1.50
N GLY A 36 20.77 -3.91 1.88
CA GLY A 36 20.90 -5.02 2.83
C GLY A 36 21.24 -4.60 4.27
N MET A 37 21.21 -3.28 4.58
CA MET A 37 21.65 -2.77 5.89
C MET A 37 20.67 -3.15 7.00
N PRO A 38 21.09 -3.91 8.04
CA PRO A 38 20.22 -4.43 9.09
C PRO A 38 19.47 -3.33 9.87
N GLN A 39 20.06 -2.15 10.01
CA GLN A 39 19.44 -1.04 10.73
C GLN A 39 18.07 -0.64 10.14
N PHE A 40 17.91 -0.70 8.81
CA PHE A 40 16.63 -0.37 8.17
C PHE A 40 15.57 -1.44 8.44
N SER A 41 15.95 -2.73 8.31
CA SER A 41 15.03 -3.83 8.63
C SER A 41 14.63 -3.84 10.10
N GLN A 42 15.57 -3.57 11.02
CA GLN A 42 15.26 -3.47 12.45
C GLN A 42 14.21 -2.40 12.73
N ILE A 43 14.39 -1.18 12.20
CA ILE A 43 13.41 -0.08 12.37
C ILE A 43 12.03 -0.51 11.87
N ILE A 44 11.97 -1.11 10.67
CA ILE A 44 10.72 -1.50 10.04
C ILE A 44 10.02 -2.58 10.86
N PHE A 45 10.73 -3.67 11.21
CA PHE A 45 10.11 -4.78 11.94
C PHE A 45 9.72 -4.38 13.36
N THR A 46 10.55 -3.63 14.09
CA THR A 46 10.18 -3.12 15.42
C THR A 46 8.93 -2.22 15.34
N THR A 47 8.83 -1.36 14.31
CA THR A 47 7.65 -0.51 14.12
C THR A 47 6.41 -1.33 13.76
N LEU A 48 6.54 -2.26 12.82
CA LEU A 48 5.42 -3.11 12.42
C LEU A 48 4.97 -4.03 13.56
N ASP A 49 5.88 -4.59 14.34
CA ASP A 49 5.52 -5.39 15.53
C ASP A 49 4.71 -4.55 16.53
N GLY A 50 5.15 -3.32 16.80
CA GLY A 50 4.40 -2.38 17.64
C GLY A 50 2.98 -2.13 17.13
N ILE A 51 2.82 -1.92 15.82
CA ILE A 51 1.53 -1.67 15.18
C ILE A 51 0.67 -2.94 15.13
N LEU A 52 1.22 -4.07 14.63
CA LEU A 52 0.46 -5.29 14.32
C LEU A 52 0.06 -6.10 15.57
N PHE A 53 0.82 -5.98 16.67
CA PHE A 53 0.53 -6.61 17.96
C PHE A 53 -0.10 -5.65 18.96
N GLY A 54 0.09 -4.32 18.79
CA GLY A 54 -0.34 -3.29 19.72
C GLY A 54 -1.82 -2.94 19.65
N GLY A 55 -2.19 -1.90 20.40
CA GLY A 55 -3.57 -1.41 20.47
C GLY A 55 -4.02 -0.62 19.23
N VAL A 56 -3.10 -0.23 18.34
CA VAL A 56 -3.46 0.46 17.08
C VAL A 56 -4.11 -0.47 16.07
N TYR A 57 -3.99 -1.78 16.24
CA TYR A 57 -4.75 -2.75 15.46
C TYR A 57 -5.97 -3.26 16.24
N ASP A 58 -7.15 -3.26 15.61
CA ASP A 58 -8.37 -3.84 16.21
C ASP A 58 -8.35 -5.36 16.10
N HIS A 59 -7.90 -6.03 17.15
CA HIS A 59 -7.75 -7.49 17.19
C HIS A 59 -9.07 -8.26 17.14
N ILE A 60 -10.22 -7.62 17.30
CA ILE A 60 -11.54 -8.27 17.25
C ILE A 60 -12.18 -8.11 15.87
N GLY A 61 -12.23 -6.90 15.34
CA GLY A 61 -12.95 -6.61 14.10
C GLY A 61 -12.05 -6.37 12.89
N GLY A 62 -10.75 -6.30 13.10
CA GLY A 62 -9.80 -5.95 12.04
C GLY A 62 -9.72 -4.46 11.76
N GLY A 63 -8.75 -4.08 10.95
CA GLY A 63 -8.47 -2.70 10.61
C GLY A 63 -7.64 -1.96 11.65
N PHE A 64 -7.05 -0.84 11.22
CA PHE A 64 -6.12 -0.04 12.00
C PHE A 64 -6.79 1.23 12.49
N PHE A 65 -6.53 1.58 13.74
CA PHE A 65 -6.81 2.89 14.28
C PHE A 65 -5.74 3.89 13.79
N ARG A 66 -6.10 5.18 13.81
CA ARG A 66 -5.33 6.24 13.17
C ARG A 66 -3.90 6.38 13.73
N HIS A 67 -3.74 6.38 15.06
CA HIS A 67 -2.45 6.54 15.74
C HIS A 67 -2.52 6.07 17.18
N ALA A 68 -1.37 5.90 17.82
CA ALA A 68 -1.29 5.67 19.27
C ALA A 68 -1.13 7.01 20.02
N LEU A 69 -1.78 7.10 21.17
CA LEU A 69 -1.70 8.23 22.10
C LEU A 69 -0.49 8.11 23.05
N ASP A 70 0.28 7.02 22.93
CA ASP A 70 1.45 6.73 23.76
C ASP A 70 2.62 6.21 22.89
N GLU A 71 3.82 6.21 23.49
CA GLU A 71 5.05 5.79 22.81
C GLU A 71 5.15 4.29 22.50
N ARG A 72 4.29 3.44 23.14
CA ARG A 72 4.35 1.98 23.13
C ARG A 72 3.32 1.30 22.27
N TRP A 73 2.55 2.04 21.49
CA TRP A 73 1.46 1.54 20.64
C TRP A 73 0.30 0.89 21.41
N MET A 74 0.08 1.26 22.67
CA MET A 74 -0.86 0.58 23.55
C MET A 74 -2.26 1.18 23.53
N GLN A 75 -2.38 2.51 23.45
CA GLN A 75 -3.64 3.24 23.50
C GLN A 75 -3.88 3.97 22.17
N PRO A 76 -4.86 3.54 21.36
CA PRO A 76 -5.15 4.21 20.09
C PRO A 76 -6.07 5.41 20.25
N ALA A 77 -6.00 6.35 19.32
CA ALA A 77 -7.13 7.17 18.94
C ALA A 77 -8.07 6.28 18.11
N PHE A 78 -9.30 6.08 18.58
CA PHE A 78 -10.19 5.03 18.05
C PHE A 78 -10.82 5.32 16.67
N GLU A 79 -10.40 6.37 15.99
CA GLU A 79 -10.77 6.64 14.60
C GLU A 79 -10.14 5.63 13.63
N LYS A 80 -10.89 5.22 12.60
CA LYS A 80 -10.37 4.37 11.52
C LYS A 80 -10.55 5.09 10.19
N MET A 81 -9.43 5.50 9.57
CA MET A 81 -9.42 6.23 8.31
C MET A 81 -9.18 5.27 7.14
N LEU A 82 -9.83 5.50 6.01
CA LEU A 82 -9.70 4.64 4.83
C LEU A 82 -8.26 4.60 4.29
N TYR A 83 -7.58 5.76 4.25
CA TYR A 83 -6.21 5.85 3.77
C TYR A 83 -5.21 5.04 4.62
N ASP A 84 -5.43 4.94 5.94
CA ASP A 84 -4.59 4.13 6.83
C ASP A 84 -4.72 2.64 6.51
N GLN A 85 -5.95 2.17 6.29
CA GLN A 85 -6.20 0.78 5.92
C GLN A 85 -5.47 0.42 4.62
N ALA A 86 -5.62 1.25 3.59
CA ALA A 86 -5.02 1.03 2.29
C ALA A 86 -3.49 0.94 2.36
N GLN A 87 -2.87 1.90 3.02
CA GLN A 87 -1.41 1.97 3.14
C GLN A 87 -0.84 0.82 4.00
N MET A 88 -1.55 0.43 5.07
CA MET A 88 -1.13 -0.70 5.90
C MET A 88 -1.30 -2.04 5.18
N ILE A 89 -2.33 -2.22 4.35
CA ILE A 89 -2.45 -3.38 3.46
C ILE A 89 -1.24 -3.44 2.52
N ASP A 90 -0.82 -2.32 1.93
CA ASP A 90 0.27 -2.27 0.95
C ASP A 90 1.63 -2.61 1.58
N ILE A 91 1.99 -2.01 2.73
CA ILE A 91 3.26 -2.30 3.41
C ILE A 91 3.30 -3.73 3.97
N CYS A 92 2.21 -4.23 4.57
CA CYS A 92 2.15 -5.61 5.05
C CYS A 92 2.25 -6.62 3.90
N THR A 93 1.67 -6.33 2.74
CA THR A 93 1.81 -7.14 1.52
C THR A 93 3.28 -7.17 1.06
N SER A 94 3.98 -6.02 1.09
CA SER A 94 5.41 -5.93 0.75
C SER A 94 6.28 -6.76 1.67
N VAL A 95 6.01 -6.73 2.97
CA VAL A 95 6.74 -7.51 3.98
C VAL A 95 6.48 -9.00 3.81
N PHE A 96 5.21 -9.39 3.59
CA PHE A 96 4.88 -10.79 3.30
C PHE A 96 5.59 -11.32 2.05
N GLN A 97 5.69 -10.53 0.98
CA GLN A 97 6.44 -10.93 -0.22
C GLN A 97 7.92 -11.22 0.07
N PHE A 98 8.50 -10.54 1.06
CA PHE A 98 9.91 -10.70 1.43
C PHE A 98 10.16 -11.91 2.31
N ASN A 99 9.45 -12.07 3.42
CA ASN A 99 9.76 -13.05 4.47
C ASN A 99 8.66 -14.06 4.76
N ARG A 100 7.54 -14.02 4.01
CA ARG A 100 6.37 -14.90 4.20
C ARG A 100 5.80 -14.84 5.62
N ASN A 101 5.89 -13.67 6.26
CA ASN A 101 5.39 -13.46 7.62
C ASN A 101 3.87 -13.66 7.67
N GLU A 102 3.44 -14.71 8.38
CA GLU A 102 2.04 -15.10 8.47
C GLU A 102 1.17 -14.04 9.17
N LEU A 103 1.74 -13.30 10.15
CA LEU A 103 1.04 -12.20 10.80
C LEU A 103 0.68 -11.11 9.79
N SER A 104 1.61 -10.75 8.89
CA SER A 104 1.33 -9.77 7.83
C SER A 104 0.20 -10.23 6.92
N ARG A 105 0.17 -11.52 6.51
CA ARG A 105 -0.93 -12.11 5.74
C ARG A 105 -2.25 -12.03 6.48
N GLN A 106 -2.26 -12.40 7.75
CA GLN A 106 -3.44 -12.36 8.60
C GLN A 106 -3.99 -10.93 8.70
N ARG A 107 -3.13 -9.94 8.99
CA ARG A 107 -3.55 -8.53 9.13
C ARG A 107 -4.12 -7.96 7.83
N VAL A 108 -3.52 -8.28 6.68
CA VAL A 108 -4.06 -7.91 5.37
C VAL A 108 -5.46 -8.50 5.19
N THR A 109 -5.62 -9.81 5.43
CA THR A 109 -6.90 -10.51 5.25
C THR A 109 -7.99 -9.96 6.17
N GLU A 110 -7.67 -9.77 7.45
CA GLU A 110 -8.61 -9.24 8.45
C GLU A 110 -8.97 -7.77 8.17
N THR A 111 -8.02 -6.95 7.68
CA THR A 111 -8.27 -5.54 7.32
C THR A 111 -9.16 -5.43 6.09
N ILE A 112 -8.93 -6.26 5.06
CA ILE A 112 -9.81 -6.30 3.89
C ILE A 112 -11.21 -6.77 4.29
N ALA A 113 -11.33 -7.79 5.15
CA ALA A 113 -12.62 -8.22 5.67
C ALA A 113 -13.35 -7.10 6.45
N PHE A 114 -12.62 -6.31 7.24
CA PHE A 114 -13.14 -5.11 7.91
C PHE A 114 -13.65 -4.07 6.89
N LEU A 115 -12.87 -3.73 5.87
CA LEU A 115 -13.30 -2.78 4.83
C LEU A 115 -14.61 -3.22 4.16
N LEU A 116 -14.72 -4.49 3.82
CA LEU A 116 -15.89 -5.05 3.16
C LEU A 116 -17.12 -5.09 4.06
N ARG A 117 -16.94 -5.31 5.36
CA ARG A 117 -18.02 -5.41 6.33
C ARG A 117 -18.51 -4.03 6.79
N GLU A 118 -17.59 -3.12 7.11
CA GLU A 118 -17.91 -1.90 7.83
C GLU A 118 -17.77 -0.61 7.01
N MET A 119 -16.96 -0.58 5.94
CA MET A 119 -16.69 0.66 5.20
C MET A 119 -17.28 0.69 3.79
N LYS A 120 -17.94 -0.35 3.30
CA LYS A 120 -18.55 -0.34 1.97
C LYS A 120 -19.75 0.60 1.86
N VAL A 121 -19.80 1.37 0.74
CA VAL A 121 -20.93 2.20 0.29
C VAL A 121 -21.18 1.84 -1.18
N GLY A 122 -22.11 0.89 -1.43
CA GLY A 122 -22.26 0.31 -2.77
C GLY A 122 -20.99 -0.40 -3.23
N ASP A 123 -20.43 0.03 -4.36
CA ASP A 123 -19.18 -0.52 -4.90
C ASP A 123 -17.91 0.20 -4.41
N VAL A 124 -18.04 1.32 -3.71
CA VAL A 124 -16.94 2.16 -3.22
C VAL A 124 -16.84 2.11 -1.68
N PHE A 125 -15.92 2.89 -1.09
CA PHE A 125 -15.68 2.89 0.35
C PHE A 125 -15.88 4.28 0.96
N ALA A 126 -16.46 4.29 2.16
CA ALA A 126 -16.63 5.43 3.04
C ALA A 126 -15.28 6.00 3.52
N ALA A 127 -15.23 7.27 3.88
CA ALA A 127 -14.00 7.95 4.29
C ALA A 127 -13.46 7.44 5.63
N SER A 128 -14.30 7.32 6.65
CA SER A 128 -13.83 7.00 8.00
C SER A 128 -14.92 6.48 8.93
N ILE A 129 -14.47 5.93 10.05
CA ILE A 129 -15.30 5.63 11.23
C ILE A 129 -14.75 6.45 12.39
N SER A 130 -15.64 7.18 13.10
CA SER A 130 -15.28 8.03 14.24
C SER A 130 -14.84 7.21 15.47
N SER A 131 -14.27 7.86 16.47
CA SER A 131 -13.93 7.22 17.75
C SER A 131 -15.14 6.90 18.62
N GLY A 132 -16.30 7.44 18.32
CA GLY A 132 -17.53 7.40 19.11
C GLY A 132 -17.94 8.79 19.62
N ALA A 133 -18.97 8.86 20.46
CA ALA A 133 -19.33 10.11 21.14
C ALA A 133 -18.26 10.48 22.18
N GLN A 134 -18.04 11.77 22.43
CA GLN A 134 -16.98 12.27 23.34
C GLN A 134 -17.03 11.64 24.75
N THR A 135 -18.21 11.28 25.23
CA THR A 135 -18.42 10.63 26.54
C THR A 135 -18.25 9.11 26.49
N GLU A 136 -18.10 8.51 25.30
CA GLU A 136 -18.05 7.07 25.07
C GLU A 136 -16.88 6.65 24.18
N ASP A 137 -15.85 7.51 24.09
CA ASP A 137 -14.67 7.28 23.27
C ASP A 137 -14.04 5.91 23.56
N GLY A 138 -13.92 5.08 22.52
CA GLY A 138 -13.39 3.72 22.61
C GLY A 138 -14.28 2.69 23.29
N LYS A 139 -15.44 3.02 23.86
CA LYS A 139 -16.32 2.06 24.54
C LYS A 139 -16.78 0.92 23.63
N TYR A 140 -17.02 1.21 22.36
CA TYR A 140 -17.36 0.20 21.35
C TYR A 140 -16.29 -0.89 21.23
N TYR A 141 -15.02 -0.52 21.33
CA TYR A 141 -13.87 -1.40 21.11
C TYR A 141 -13.31 -2.05 22.37
N THR A 142 -13.64 -1.50 23.57
CA THR A 142 -13.09 -1.96 24.85
C THR A 142 -14.06 -2.89 25.59
N TRP A 143 -13.51 -3.69 26.52
CA TRP A 143 -14.21 -4.76 27.21
C TRP A 143 -13.88 -4.78 28.71
N SER A 144 -14.85 -5.05 29.55
CA SER A 144 -14.56 -5.54 30.91
C SER A 144 -14.18 -7.01 30.84
N GLU A 145 -13.47 -7.53 31.85
CA GLU A 145 -13.17 -8.95 31.96
C GLU A 145 -14.47 -9.78 32.01
N ALA A 146 -15.48 -9.31 32.74
CA ALA A 146 -16.78 -9.97 32.84
C ALA A 146 -17.53 -10.08 31.50
N GLU A 147 -17.46 -9.03 30.65
CA GLU A 147 -18.04 -9.10 29.28
C GLU A 147 -17.34 -10.16 28.43
N ILE A 148 -16.01 -10.31 28.53
CA ILE A 148 -15.25 -11.34 27.84
C ILE A 148 -15.68 -12.73 28.34
N ASP A 149 -15.74 -12.93 29.65
CA ASP A 149 -16.15 -14.22 30.26
C ASP A 149 -17.58 -14.60 29.85
N ALA A 150 -18.50 -13.65 29.86
CA ALA A 150 -19.89 -13.88 29.43
C ALA A 150 -19.99 -14.22 27.94
N ALA A 151 -19.18 -13.57 27.07
CA ALA A 151 -19.20 -13.83 25.64
C ALA A 151 -18.54 -15.16 25.27
N LEU A 152 -17.51 -15.60 26.00
CA LEU A 152 -16.69 -16.77 25.65
C LEU A 152 -17.03 -18.04 26.43
N VAL A 153 -17.92 -17.96 27.39
CA VAL A 153 -18.44 -19.05 28.24
C VAL A 153 -17.40 -20.05 28.78
N GLY A 154 -17.13 -20.01 30.07
CA GLY A 154 -16.37 -21.03 30.79
C GLY A 154 -14.85 -21.00 30.56
N THR A 155 -14.25 -22.18 30.42
CA THR A 155 -12.79 -22.37 30.36
C THR A 155 -12.13 -21.80 29.09
N PHE A 156 -12.89 -21.44 28.06
CA PHE A 156 -12.39 -20.83 26.84
C PHE A 156 -11.81 -19.43 27.05
N SER A 157 -12.33 -18.64 28.01
CA SER A 157 -11.89 -17.24 28.22
C SER A 157 -10.47 -17.11 28.74
N ALA A 158 -10.00 -18.05 29.56
CA ALA A 158 -8.68 -17.96 30.20
C ALA A 158 -7.53 -17.84 29.17
N ARG A 159 -7.53 -18.67 28.12
CA ARG A 159 -6.51 -18.62 27.06
C ARG A 159 -6.58 -17.31 26.28
N PHE A 160 -7.77 -16.90 25.91
CA PHE A 160 -8.00 -15.62 25.24
C PHE A 160 -7.48 -14.45 26.08
N LYS A 161 -7.85 -14.40 27.38
CA LYS A 161 -7.41 -13.37 28.29
C LYS A 161 -5.88 -13.29 28.37
N GLN A 162 -5.21 -14.43 28.45
CA GLN A 162 -3.75 -14.49 28.49
C GLN A 162 -3.11 -13.92 27.21
N VAL A 163 -3.60 -14.34 26.02
CA VAL A 163 -3.02 -13.93 24.73
C VAL A 163 -3.32 -12.48 24.39
N TYR A 164 -4.51 -11.98 24.79
CA TYR A 164 -4.92 -10.62 24.47
C TYR A 164 -4.75 -9.61 25.62
N GLY A 165 -4.10 -10.02 26.72
CA GLY A 165 -3.77 -9.14 27.84
C GLY A 165 -4.99 -8.60 28.57
N ILE A 166 -6.03 -9.42 28.73
CA ILE A 166 -7.26 -9.03 29.45
C ILE A 166 -7.04 -9.22 30.95
N THR A 167 -7.24 -8.17 31.70
CA THR A 167 -7.09 -8.15 33.17
C THR A 167 -8.33 -7.58 33.85
N ARG A 168 -8.46 -7.82 35.15
CA ARG A 168 -9.56 -7.31 35.95
C ARG A 168 -9.60 -5.78 35.99
N ASP A 169 -8.41 -5.16 36.12
CA ASP A 169 -8.29 -3.71 36.27
C ASP A 169 -8.38 -2.95 34.96
N GLY A 170 -8.24 -3.68 33.83
CA GLY A 170 -8.27 -3.10 32.50
C GLY A 170 -6.97 -2.34 32.15
N SER A 171 -6.86 -1.93 30.89
CA SER A 171 -5.68 -1.22 30.36
C SER A 171 -6.00 0.15 29.79
N VAL A 172 -7.28 0.48 29.60
CA VAL A 172 -7.77 1.75 29.08
C VAL A 172 -8.99 2.16 29.91
N GLN A 173 -8.85 3.15 30.77
CA GLN A 173 -9.94 3.71 31.60
C GLN A 173 -10.75 2.63 32.35
N GLY A 174 -10.07 1.64 32.95
CA GLY A 174 -10.73 0.54 33.67
C GLY A 174 -11.36 -0.56 32.78
N ARG A 175 -11.15 -0.49 31.47
CA ARG A 175 -11.57 -1.50 30.50
C ARG A 175 -10.36 -2.06 29.75
N ASN A 176 -10.51 -3.18 29.08
CA ASN A 176 -9.45 -3.80 28.30
C ASN A 176 -9.61 -3.48 26.81
N LEU A 177 -8.52 -3.11 26.18
CA LEU A 177 -8.39 -3.17 24.72
C LEU A 177 -7.60 -4.45 24.38
N PRO A 178 -8.21 -5.43 23.70
CA PRO A 178 -7.51 -6.64 23.32
C PRO A 178 -6.29 -6.34 22.44
N ARG A 179 -5.10 -6.82 22.83
CA ARG A 179 -3.84 -6.64 22.10
C ARG A 179 -2.89 -7.79 22.39
N ARG A 180 -1.96 -8.06 21.48
CA ARG A 180 -0.98 -9.15 21.64
C ARG A 180 0.42 -8.68 22.05
N LEU A 181 0.69 -7.38 22.01
CA LEU A 181 2.01 -6.83 22.30
C LEU A 181 2.42 -7.12 23.74
N GLY A 182 3.57 -7.78 23.92
CA GLY A 182 4.08 -8.18 25.23
C GLY A 182 3.42 -9.41 25.85
N ASN A 183 2.47 -10.05 25.15
CA ASN A 183 1.74 -11.23 25.61
C ASN A 183 2.24 -12.50 24.90
N PRO A 184 1.98 -13.71 25.46
CA PRO A 184 2.33 -14.95 24.81
C PRO A 184 1.68 -15.08 23.41
N LEU A 185 2.44 -15.57 22.46
CA LEU A 185 1.92 -15.89 21.14
C LEU A 185 1.09 -17.18 21.17
N PRO A 186 0.21 -17.42 20.15
CA PRO A 186 -0.42 -18.71 19.96
C PRO A 186 0.63 -19.84 19.90
N ALA A 187 0.33 -20.95 20.53
CA ALA A 187 1.27 -22.06 20.63
C ALA A 187 1.43 -22.83 19.30
N ASN A 188 0.36 -22.89 18.49
CA ASN A 188 0.31 -23.58 17.21
C ASN A 188 -0.96 -23.13 16.42
N GLU A 189 -1.16 -23.71 15.25
CA GLU A 189 -2.30 -23.40 14.37
C GLU A 189 -3.66 -23.70 15.01
N ALA A 190 -3.76 -24.77 15.81
CA ALA A 190 -5.01 -25.12 16.49
C ALA A 190 -5.37 -24.09 17.57
N ASP A 191 -4.37 -23.56 18.29
CA ASP A 191 -4.55 -22.47 19.26
C ASP A 191 -4.99 -21.18 18.55
N GLU A 192 -4.36 -20.82 17.42
CA GLU A 192 -4.79 -19.66 16.63
C GLU A 192 -6.21 -19.83 16.04
N ALA A 193 -6.57 -21.02 15.58
CA ALA A 193 -7.92 -21.30 15.09
C ALA A 193 -8.98 -21.14 16.21
N LEU A 194 -8.66 -21.57 17.43
CA LEU A 194 -9.51 -21.34 18.59
C LEU A 194 -9.65 -19.83 18.90
N LEU A 195 -8.55 -19.12 18.93
CA LEU A 195 -8.54 -17.67 19.16
C LEU A 195 -9.31 -16.93 18.05
N ALA A 196 -9.21 -17.36 16.80
CA ALA A 196 -9.98 -16.79 15.70
C ALA A 196 -11.50 -16.99 15.89
N LYS A 197 -11.93 -18.18 16.32
CA LYS A 197 -13.33 -18.45 16.68
C LYS A 197 -13.80 -17.54 17.82
N GLN A 198 -12.98 -17.37 18.86
CA GLN A 198 -13.28 -16.49 20.01
C GLN A 198 -13.39 -15.02 19.59
N ARG A 199 -12.49 -14.53 18.69
CA ARG A 199 -12.63 -13.19 18.09
C ARG A 199 -13.97 -13.03 17.37
N GLY A 200 -14.39 -14.02 16.59
CA GLY A 200 -15.71 -14.04 15.93
C GLY A 200 -16.88 -13.95 16.91
N MET A 201 -16.81 -14.68 18.03
CA MET A 201 -17.85 -14.59 19.07
C MET A 201 -17.92 -13.19 19.71
N LEU A 202 -16.77 -12.60 20.01
CA LEU A 202 -16.71 -11.24 20.55
C LEU A 202 -17.18 -10.21 19.53
N LEU A 203 -16.82 -10.35 18.25
CA LEU A 203 -17.31 -9.48 17.19
C LEU A 203 -18.85 -9.49 17.13
N ALA A 204 -19.46 -10.65 17.15
CA ALA A 204 -20.92 -10.79 17.14
C ALA A 204 -21.61 -10.14 18.37
N VAL A 205 -20.93 -10.13 19.53
CA VAL A 205 -21.41 -9.38 20.72
C VAL A 205 -21.21 -7.88 20.53
N ARG A 206 -20.06 -7.44 19.99
CA ARG A 206 -19.74 -6.04 19.74
C ARG A 206 -20.71 -5.39 18.74
N GLU A 207 -21.11 -6.10 17.70
CA GLU A 207 -22.06 -5.62 16.68
C GLU A 207 -23.44 -5.24 17.24
N LYS A 208 -23.78 -5.71 18.46
CA LYS A 208 -25.00 -5.32 19.17
C LYS A 208 -24.87 -4.02 19.96
N ARG A 209 -23.67 -3.47 20.09
CA ARG A 209 -23.41 -2.19 20.75
C ARG A 209 -23.73 -1.03 19.81
N THR A 210 -23.95 0.16 20.36
CA THR A 210 -24.01 1.39 19.55
C THR A 210 -22.70 1.59 18.81
N ALA A 211 -22.74 1.50 17.48
CA ALA A 211 -21.57 1.65 16.64
C ALA A 211 -21.13 3.13 16.57
N PRO A 212 -19.82 3.40 16.39
CA PRO A 212 -19.33 4.72 16.06
C PRO A 212 -19.92 5.21 14.72
N THR A 213 -20.06 6.53 14.58
CA THR A 213 -20.58 7.14 13.35
C THR A 213 -19.60 6.91 12.19
N ARG A 214 -20.12 6.44 11.05
CA ARG A 214 -19.39 6.34 9.80
C ARG A 214 -19.59 7.61 8.97
N ASP A 215 -18.50 8.15 8.43
CA ASP A 215 -18.52 9.22 7.44
C ASP A 215 -18.64 8.59 6.04
N ASP A 216 -19.84 8.61 5.49
CA ASP A 216 -20.18 7.98 4.22
C ASP A 216 -19.71 8.77 2.99
N ARG A 217 -19.01 9.89 3.17
CA ARG A 217 -18.39 10.58 2.03
C ARG A 217 -17.44 9.64 1.29
N VAL A 218 -17.55 9.63 -0.01
CA VAL A 218 -16.65 8.89 -0.89
C VAL A 218 -15.57 9.86 -1.37
N LEU A 219 -14.36 9.69 -0.85
CA LEU A 219 -13.20 10.51 -1.23
C LEU A 219 -12.43 9.77 -2.32
N THR A 220 -12.27 10.40 -3.47
CA THR A 220 -11.71 9.78 -4.68
C THR A 220 -10.25 9.35 -4.47
N ASP A 221 -9.42 10.20 -3.91
CA ASP A 221 -8.01 9.92 -3.62
C ASP A 221 -7.83 8.73 -2.67
N TRP A 222 -8.64 8.66 -1.59
CA TRP A 222 -8.54 7.55 -0.63
C TRP A 222 -9.05 6.24 -1.21
N ASN A 223 -10.09 6.28 -2.05
CA ASN A 223 -10.52 5.10 -2.81
C ASN A 223 -9.46 4.66 -3.81
N GLY A 224 -8.74 5.60 -4.46
CA GLY A 224 -7.59 5.29 -5.31
C GLY A 224 -6.51 4.49 -4.56
N LEU A 225 -6.19 4.85 -3.31
CA LEU A 225 -5.25 4.10 -2.48
C LEU A 225 -5.75 2.68 -2.20
N VAL A 226 -7.03 2.51 -1.86
CA VAL A 226 -7.64 1.20 -1.59
C VAL A 226 -7.64 0.31 -2.84
N ILE A 227 -7.99 0.86 -4.00
CA ILE A 227 -7.99 0.12 -5.27
C ILE A 227 -6.59 -0.45 -5.55
N ALA A 228 -5.55 0.37 -5.43
CA ALA A 228 -4.17 -0.07 -5.65
C ALA A 228 -3.75 -1.17 -4.64
N ALA A 229 -4.08 -0.99 -3.36
CA ALA A 229 -3.75 -1.94 -2.30
C ALA A 229 -4.48 -3.28 -2.48
N LEU A 230 -5.79 -3.27 -2.80
CA LEU A 230 -6.57 -4.47 -3.07
C LEU A 230 -6.08 -5.22 -4.30
N ALA A 231 -5.78 -4.51 -5.40
CA ALA A 231 -5.26 -5.12 -6.62
C ALA A 231 -3.93 -5.84 -6.37
N ARG A 232 -3.00 -5.18 -5.66
CA ARG A 232 -1.71 -5.76 -5.31
C ARG A 232 -1.84 -6.93 -4.32
N ALA A 233 -2.61 -6.76 -3.24
CA ALA A 233 -2.86 -7.85 -2.30
C ALA A 233 -3.54 -9.04 -3.00
N GLY A 234 -4.49 -8.78 -3.89
CA GLY A 234 -5.21 -9.82 -4.63
C GLY A 234 -4.30 -10.71 -5.46
N ILE A 235 -3.33 -10.15 -6.17
CA ILE A 235 -2.37 -10.96 -6.95
C ILE A 235 -1.36 -11.68 -6.06
N VAL A 236 -0.86 -11.03 -4.99
CA VAL A 236 0.16 -11.60 -4.10
C VAL A 236 -0.39 -12.75 -3.24
N PHE A 237 -1.64 -12.66 -2.80
CA PHE A 237 -2.31 -13.69 -1.98
C PHE A 237 -3.19 -14.63 -2.80
N GLU A 238 -3.13 -14.54 -4.14
CA GLU A 238 -3.93 -15.36 -5.08
C GLU A 238 -5.45 -15.26 -4.82
N ARG A 239 -5.92 -14.04 -4.47
CA ARG A 239 -7.31 -13.71 -4.15
C ARG A 239 -7.93 -12.90 -5.31
N ARG A 240 -8.45 -13.64 -6.30
CA ARG A 240 -9.11 -13.03 -7.46
C ARG A 240 -10.29 -12.13 -7.06
N ASP A 241 -11.04 -12.53 -6.04
CA ASP A 241 -12.13 -11.75 -5.49
C ASP A 241 -11.71 -10.35 -5.03
N TRP A 242 -10.50 -10.16 -4.49
CA TRP A 242 -9.98 -8.84 -4.11
C TRP A 242 -9.65 -7.98 -5.33
N ILE A 243 -9.14 -8.59 -6.40
CA ILE A 243 -8.92 -7.88 -7.67
C ILE A 243 -10.26 -7.44 -8.27
N ASP A 244 -11.27 -8.32 -8.26
CA ASP A 244 -12.60 -8.00 -8.77
C ASP A 244 -13.29 -6.88 -7.96
N ILE A 245 -13.07 -6.83 -6.65
CA ILE A 245 -13.51 -5.71 -5.80
C ILE A 245 -12.79 -4.42 -6.18
N ALA A 246 -11.47 -4.45 -6.38
CA ALA A 246 -10.69 -3.30 -6.80
C ALA A 246 -11.19 -2.74 -8.15
N ILE A 247 -11.50 -3.61 -9.12
CA ILE A 247 -12.06 -3.23 -10.42
C ILE A 247 -13.44 -2.58 -10.23
N LYS A 248 -14.33 -3.19 -9.45
CA LYS A 248 -15.67 -2.62 -9.18
C LYS A 248 -15.58 -1.26 -8.49
N THR A 249 -14.65 -1.11 -7.55
CA THR A 249 -14.44 0.17 -6.86
C THR A 249 -13.92 1.23 -7.82
N PHE A 250 -12.98 0.88 -8.70
CA PHE A 250 -12.49 1.77 -9.75
C PHE A 250 -13.64 2.21 -10.68
N ASP A 251 -14.42 1.26 -11.18
CA ASP A 251 -15.56 1.54 -12.05
C ASP A 251 -16.63 2.37 -11.32
N GLY A 252 -16.84 2.16 -10.02
CA GLY A 252 -17.74 2.94 -9.17
C GLY A 252 -17.32 4.40 -9.07
N ILE A 253 -16.03 4.67 -8.86
CA ILE A 253 -15.49 6.06 -8.84
C ILE A 253 -15.64 6.72 -10.22
N VAL A 254 -15.28 6.03 -11.30
CA VAL A 254 -15.38 6.58 -12.68
C VAL A 254 -16.83 6.89 -13.08
N LYS A 255 -17.80 6.09 -12.62
CA LYS A 255 -19.23 6.28 -12.89
C LYS A 255 -19.89 7.35 -12.02
N THR A 256 -19.20 7.86 -10.99
CA THR A 256 -19.75 8.94 -10.14
C THR A 256 -20.07 10.17 -11.03
N PRO A 257 -21.26 10.80 -10.88
CA PRO A 257 -21.60 11.98 -11.65
C PRO A 257 -20.55 13.09 -11.52
N GLY A 258 -20.11 13.64 -12.64
CA GLY A 258 -19.00 14.60 -12.70
C GLY A 258 -17.62 13.98 -12.94
N ASN A 259 -17.47 12.67 -12.76
CA ASN A 259 -16.23 11.94 -13.07
C ASN A 259 -16.22 11.46 -14.53
N GLY A 260 -15.03 11.10 -14.98
CA GLY A 260 -14.75 10.69 -16.36
C GLY A 260 -13.33 11.13 -16.71
N ASN A 261 -13.19 12.08 -17.62
CA ASN A 261 -11.90 12.73 -17.88
C ASN A 261 -11.47 13.61 -16.70
N LYS A 262 -12.43 14.34 -16.11
CA LYS A 262 -12.24 15.03 -14.83
C LYS A 262 -12.66 14.15 -13.66
N LEU A 263 -12.12 14.42 -12.50
CA LEU A 263 -12.48 13.77 -11.24
C LEU A 263 -13.05 14.81 -10.27
N SER A 264 -13.99 14.37 -9.44
CA SER A 264 -14.43 15.09 -8.25
C SER A 264 -13.70 14.52 -7.03
N HIS A 265 -13.33 15.36 -6.05
CA HIS A 265 -12.81 14.89 -4.77
C HIS A 265 -13.88 14.11 -4.00
N THR A 266 -15.08 14.69 -3.95
CA THR A 266 -16.33 14.09 -3.47
C THR A 266 -17.49 14.76 -4.17
N GLN A 267 -18.73 14.34 -3.89
CA GLN A 267 -19.90 14.91 -4.53
C GLN A 267 -19.95 16.45 -4.38
N GLY A 268 -19.96 17.16 -5.50
CA GLY A 268 -20.04 18.62 -5.56
C GLY A 268 -18.74 19.36 -5.25
N VAL A 269 -17.61 18.65 -5.15
CA VAL A 269 -16.29 19.25 -4.95
C VAL A 269 -15.36 18.79 -6.08
N ASP A 270 -14.79 19.73 -6.82
CA ASP A 270 -13.83 19.44 -7.89
C ASP A 270 -12.61 18.68 -7.36
N GLY A 271 -12.05 17.84 -8.23
CA GLY A 271 -10.89 17.02 -7.88
C GLY A 271 -9.63 17.84 -7.65
N PHE A 272 -8.89 17.43 -6.63
CA PHE A 272 -7.56 17.93 -6.31
C PHE A 272 -6.49 17.09 -7.01
N ALA A 273 -5.25 17.58 -7.03
CA ALA A 273 -4.15 16.83 -7.64
C ALA A 273 -3.98 15.42 -7.07
N ASP A 274 -4.27 15.22 -5.77
CA ASP A 274 -4.17 13.92 -5.09
C ASP A 274 -5.20 12.91 -5.64
N ASP A 275 -6.41 13.36 -6.04
CA ASP A 275 -7.43 12.50 -6.63
C ASP A 275 -6.96 11.89 -7.95
N TYR A 276 -6.47 12.73 -8.83
CA TYR A 276 -5.93 12.31 -10.13
C TYR A 276 -4.69 11.43 -9.98
N ALA A 277 -3.76 11.81 -9.11
CA ALA A 277 -2.53 11.08 -8.89
C ALA A 277 -2.78 9.67 -8.33
N ASN A 278 -3.63 9.54 -7.29
CA ASN A 278 -3.94 8.26 -6.67
C ASN A 278 -4.79 7.37 -7.58
N MET A 279 -5.73 7.94 -8.34
CA MET A 279 -6.52 7.17 -9.32
C MET A 279 -5.68 6.74 -10.52
N ALA A 280 -4.74 7.55 -11.02
CA ALA A 280 -3.80 7.14 -12.06
C ALA A 280 -2.87 6.03 -11.57
N ARG A 281 -2.35 6.11 -10.32
CA ARG A 281 -1.61 5.01 -9.68
C ARG A 281 -2.44 3.74 -9.59
N ALA A 282 -3.71 3.85 -9.17
CA ALA A 282 -4.64 2.73 -9.07
C ALA A 282 -4.89 2.07 -10.44
N ALA A 283 -5.11 2.86 -11.47
CA ALA A 283 -5.28 2.39 -12.83
C ALA A 283 -4.06 1.61 -13.32
N LEU A 284 -2.85 2.13 -13.13
CA LEU A 284 -1.62 1.43 -13.51
C LEU A 284 -1.40 0.15 -12.68
N GLN A 285 -1.84 0.11 -11.42
CA GLN A 285 -1.78 -1.12 -10.63
C GLN A 285 -2.79 -2.16 -11.12
N LEU A 286 -4.02 -1.76 -11.48
CA LEU A 286 -5.02 -2.64 -12.08
C LEU A 286 -4.55 -3.19 -13.43
N TRP A 287 -3.94 -2.34 -14.28
CA TRP A 287 -3.35 -2.81 -15.52
C TRP A 287 -2.28 -3.88 -15.29
N GLU A 288 -1.38 -3.67 -14.33
CA GLU A 288 -0.27 -4.60 -14.04
C GLU A 288 -0.76 -5.99 -13.62
N VAL A 289 -1.89 -6.07 -12.89
CA VAL A 289 -2.45 -7.35 -12.44
C VAL A 289 -3.44 -7.99 -13.42
N THR A 290 -4.00 -7.21 -14.36
CA THR A 290 -5.04 -7.71 -15.31
C THR A 290 -4.58 -7.77 -16.77
N GLY A 291 -3.62 -6.90 -17.14
CA GLY A 291 -3.23 -6.65 -18.53
C GLY A 291 -4.25 -5.85 -19.35
N ASP A 292 -5.33 -5.33 -18.73
CA ASP A 292 -6.39 -4.59 -19.42
C ASP A 292 -5.94 -3.16 -19.74
N GLN A 293 -5.82 -2.86 -21.04
CA GLN A 293 -5.33 -1.58 -21.57
C GLN A 293 -6.25 -0.39 -21.25
N ARG A 294 -7.51 -0.62 -20.91
CA ARG A 294 -8.44 0.46 -20.51
C ARG A 294 -7.90 1.27 -19.33
N PHE A 295 -7.19 0.61 -18.41
CA PHE A 295 -6.61 1.26 -17.25
C PHE A 295 -5.42 2.15 -17.61
N VAL A 296 -4.59 1.75 -18.56
CA VAL A 296 -3.50 2.61 -19.08
C VAL A 296 -4.09 3.83 -19.78
N ALA A 297 -5.12 3.63 -20.62
CA ALA A 297 -5.80 4.71 -21.31
C ALA A 297 -6.37 5.74 -20.31
N GLN A 298 -7.02 5.26 -19.25
CA GLN A 298 -7.59 6.14 -18.22
C GLN A 298 -6.50 6.87 -17.41
N ALA A 299 -5.41 6.19 -17.04
CA ALA A 299 -4.27 6.82 -16.37
C ALA A 299 -3.65 7.96 -17.21
N ARG A 300 -3.55 7.76 -18.53
CA ARG A 300 -3.08 8.80 -19.46
C ARG A 300 -3.99 10.02 -19.49
N ILE A 301 -5.32 9.83 -19.53
CA ILE A 301 -6.30 10.92 -19.53
C ILE A 301 -6.12 11.76 -18.25
N TRP A 302 -6.06 11.14 -17.09
CA TRP A 302 -5.90 11.86 -15.82
C TRP A 302 -4.51 12.51 -15.67
N THR A 303 -3.47 11.88 -16.20
CA THR A 303 -2.13 12.47 -16.24
C THR A 303 -2.10 13.70 -17.15
N GLN A 304 -2.82 13.67 -18.28
CA GLN A 304 -2.94 14.81 -19.17
C GLN A 304 -3.70 15.97 -18.51
N GLU A 305 -4.83 15.70 -17.83
CA GLU A 305 -5.57 16.70 -17.07
C GLU A 305 -4.68 17.39 -16.02
N LEU A 306 -3.86 16.60 -15.28
CA LEU A 306 -2.88 17.15 -14.35
C LEU A 306 -1.83 18.01 -15.05
N ASN A 307 -1.33 17.59 -16.20
CA ASN A 307 -0.31 18.33 -16.96
C ASN A 307 -0.85 19.67 -17.50
N ASP A 308 -2.11 19.69 -17.92
CA ASP A 308 -2.72 20.88 -18.54
C ASP A 308 -3.19 21.89 -17.50
N HIS A 309 -3.73 21.44 -16.37
CA HIS A 309 -4.43 22.30 -15.43
C HIS A 309 -3.79 22.46 -14.04
N PHE A 310 -2.87 21.57 -13.66
CA PHE A 310 -2.26 21.59 -12.32
C PHE A 310 -0.76 21.89 -12.36
N TRP A 311 -0.08 21.70 -13.49
CA TRP A 311 1.35 21.93 -13.59
C TRP A 311 1.70 23.41 -13.46
N ASN A 312 2.66 23.69 -12.55
CA ASN A 312 3.22 25.04 -12.40
C ASN A 312 4.49 25.18 -13.26
N ASN A 313 4.42 25.96 -14.32
CA ASN A 313 5.52 26.14 -15.29
C ASN A 313 6.69 26.98 -14.73
N GLU A 314 6.44 27.86 -13.77
CA GLU A 314 7.48 28.76 -13.23
C GLU A 314 8.37 28.04 -12.22
N ARG A 315 7.77 27.18 -11.37
CA ARG A 315 8.46 26.54 -10.25
C ARG A 315 8.54 25.02 -10.37
N ASN A 316 8.02 24.44 -11.43
CA ASN A 316 7.82 23.01 -11.67
C ASN A 316 7.00 22.31 -10.56
N GLY A 317 6.41 21.16 -10.89
CA GLY A 317 5.58 20.40 -9.96
C GLY A 317 4.10 20.77 -10.02
N TYR A 318 3.27 19.87 -9.50
CA TYR A 318 1.81 19.98 -9.52
C TYR A 318 1.32 20.81 -8.34
N ALA A 319 0.49 21.81 -8.64
CA ALA A 319 -0.27 22.55 -7.64
C ALA A 319 -1.42 21.66 -7.11
N PHE A 320 -1.89 21.93 -5.90
CA PHE A 320 -2.96 21.17 -5.29
C PHE A 320 -4.32 21.40 -5.98
N TYR A 321 -4.57 22.65 -6.43
CA TYR A 321 -5.79 23.05 -7.13
C TYR A 321 -5.53 23.25 -8.61
N SER A 322 -6.57 22.99 -9.45
CA SER A 322 -6.60 23.32 -10.88
C SER A 322 -6.50 24.82 -11.10
N ASP A 323 -6.01 25.22 -12.27
CA ASP A 323 -6.04 26.62 -12.73
C ASP A 323 -7.43 27.12 -13.09
N SER A 324 -8.37 26.20 -13.32
CA SER A 324 -9.80 26.49 -13.57
C SER A 324 -10.61 26.64 -12.28
N ALA A 325 -10.02 26.38 -11.09
CA ALA A 325 -10.68 26.63 -9.82
C ALA A 325 -10.84 28.14 -9.57
N ASP A 326 -11.75 28.49 -8.65
CA ASP A 326 -11.91 29.88 -8.22
C ASP A 326 -10.54 30.49 -7.86
N PRO A 327 -10.28 31.74 -8.24
CA PRO A 327 -8.98 32.36 -8.06
C PRO A 327 -8.59 32.41 -6.57
N LEU A 328 -7.64 31.55 -6.20
CA LEU A 328 -7.03 31.51 -4.89
C LEU A 328 -5.81 32.43 -4.86
N PHE A 329 -5.58 33.08 -3.73
CA PHE A 329 -4.41 33.93 -3.54
C PHE A 329 -3.09 33.17 -3.76
N VAL A 330 -3.06 31.86 -3.42
CA VAL A 330 -1.90 30.97 -3.63
C VAL A 330 -2.40 29.61 -4.10
N ARG A 331 -1.76 29.04 -5.12
CA ARG A 331 -1.92 27.63 -5.52
C ARG A 331 -0.72 26.84 -4.95
N PRO A 332 -0.88 26.17 -3.77
CA PRO A 332 0.21 25.48 -3.10
C PRO A 332 0.65 24.26 -3.91
N ARG A 333 1.98 24.03 -3.96
CA ARG A 333 2.58 22.81 -4.47
C ARG A 333 3.07 22.00 -3.28
N MET A 334 2.42 20.88 -3.01
CA MET A 334 2.70 20.08 -1.81
C MET A 334 3.60 18.88 -2.16
N VAL A 335 4.62 18.66 -1.34
CA VAL A 335 5.54 17.53 -1.44
C VAL A 335 5.54 16.69 -0.16
N PHE A 336 4.79 17.15 0.83
CA PHE A 336 4.70 16.46 2.12
C PHE A 336 3.49 15.54 2.15
N ASP A 337 3.72 14.35 2.71
CA ASP A 337 2.67 13.39 3.00
C ASP A 337 1.86 13.88 4.20
N ASN A 338 0.54 13.93 4.07
CA ASN A 338 -0.34 14.47 5.12
C ASN A 338 -1.69 13.74 5.15
N PRO A 339 -1.81 12.75 5.88
CA PRO A 339 -1.08 11.51 6.12
C PRO A 339 -1.13 10.54 4.92
N ALA A 340 -1.81 10.94 3.84
CA ALA A 340 -1.81 10.26 2.55
C ALA A 340 -0.60 10.70 1.69
N PRO A 341 -0.15 9.87 0.74
CA PRO A 341 0.93 10.24 -0.17
C PRO A 341 0.63 11.51 -0.96
N SER A 342 1.60 12.41 -1.08
CA SER A 342 1.45 13.64 -1.85
C SER A 342 1.29 13.37 -3.35
N ALA A 343 0.48 14.21 -4.04
CA ALA A 343 0.32 14.12 -5.49
C ALA A 343 1.66 14.16 -6.23
N ASN A 344 2.57 15.06 -5.82
CA ASN A 344 3.87 15.18 -6.47
C ASN A 344 4.73 13.92 -6.31
N GLY A 345 4.69 13.27 -5.14
CA GLY A 345 5.36 11.98 -4.93
C GLY A 345 4.74 10.86 -5.76
N THR A 346 3.42 10.76 -5.75
CA THR A 346 2.66 9.74 -6.50
C THR A 346 2.85 9.92 -8.00
N MET A 347 2.78 11.16 -8.51
CA MET A 347 2.94 11.45 -9.94
C MET A 347 4.33 11.15 -10.48
N MET A 348 5.38 11.27 -9.67
CA MET A 348 6.72 10.86 -10.10
C MET A 348 6.75 9.36 -10.45
N LEU A 349 6.11 8.52 -9.63
CA LEU A 349 5.95 7.09 -9.90
C LEU A 349 5.06 6.85 -11.12
N VAL A 350 3.90 7.53 -11.23
CA VAL A 350 2.95 7.39 -12.34
C VAL A 350 3.61 7.75 -13.68
N LEU A 351 4.27 8.92 -13.75
CA LEU A 351 4.96 9.39 -14.94
C LEU A 351 6.06 8.43 -15.39
N THR A 352 6.87 7.94 -14.44
CA THR A 352 7.93 6.98 -14.74
C THR A 352 7.33 5.67 -15.28
N ARG A 353 6.28 5.16 -14.68
CA ARG A 353 5.59 3.94 -15.17
C ARG A 353 4.99 4.14 -16.56
N LEU A 354 4.33 5.27 -16.82
CA LEU A 354 3.82 5.61 -18.16
C LEU A 354 4.94 5.69 -19.20
N ALA A 355 6.06 6.33 -18.87
CA ALA A 355 7.21 6.39 -19.76
C ALA A 355 7.74 5.00 -20.14
N LEU A 356 7.84 4.09 -19.16
CA LEU A 356 8.32 2.73 -19.36
C LEU A 356 7.30 1.86 -20.14
N LEU A 357 6.00 2.15 -20.00
CA LEU A 357 4.92 1.44 -20.71
C LEU A 357 4.78 1.87 -22.16
N THR A 358 4.84 3.18 -22.40
CA THR A 358 4.49 3.76 -23.69
C THR A 358 5.71 4.08 -24.54
N GLY A 359 6.90 4.17 -23.95
CA GLY A 359 8.11 4.66 -24.62
C GLY A 359 8.10 6.18 -24.86
N GLU A 360 7.07 6.90 -24.43
CA GLU A 360 6.92 8.34 -24.63
C GLU A 360 7.88 9.11 -23.71
N ARG A 361 8.83 9.81 -24.31
CA ARG A 361 9.90 10.53 -23.60
C ARG A 361 9.40 11.69 -22.76
N GLU A 362 8.24 12.25 -23.09
CA GLU A 362 7.67 13.39 -22.37
C GLU A 362 7.37 13.04 -20.92
N TYR A 363 6.81 11.86 -20.64
CA TYR A 363 6.57 11.40 -19.27
C TYR A 363 7.87 11.31 -18.46
N MET A 364 8.94 10.76 -19.04
CA MET A 364 10.25 10.67 -18.36
C MET A 364 10.86 12.04 -18.12
N SER A 365 10.77 12.96 -19.09
CA SER A 365 11.21 14.34 -18.96
C SER A 365 10.46 15.06 -17.83
N ARG A 366 9.14 14.89 -17.78
CA ARG A 366 8.30 15.49 -16.73
C ARG A 366 8.62 14.92 -15.34
N ALA A 367 8.80 13.60 -15.23
CA ALA A 367 9.21 12.94 -13.99
C ALA A 367 10.57 13.46 -13.49
N SER A 368 11.55 13.62 -14.39
CA SER A 368 12.88 14.14 -14.06
C SER A 368 12.83 15.60 -13.60
N THR A 369 12.03 16.42 -14.27
CA THR A 369 11.82 17.83 -13.88
C THR A 369 11.16 17.91 -12.51
N LEU A 370 10.13 17.07 -12.24
CA LEU A 370 9.46 16.97 -10.96
C LEU A 370 10.41 16.53 -9.84
N GLY A 371 11.30 15.56 -10.11
CA GLY A 371 12.31 15.08 -9.17
C GLY A 371 13.29 16.17 -8.70
N SER A 372 13.48 17.20 -9.50
CA SER A 372 14.37 18.35 -9.20
C SER A 372 13.62 19.56 -8.61
N ALA A 373 12.29 19.48 -8.45
CA ALA A 373 11.47 20.67 -8.16
C ALA A 373 11.43 21.09 -6.68
N PHE A 374 11.80 20.20 -5.72
CA PHE A 374 11.57 20.41 -4.28
C PHE A 374 12.79 20.15 -3.37
N PRO A 375 14.02 20.50 -3.75
CA PRO A 375 15.20 20.09 -2.97
C PRO A 375 15.25 20.73 -1.57
N ALA A 376 14.82 21.98 -1.42
CA ALA A 376 14.84 22.69 -0.14
C ALA A 376 13.72 22.19 0.80
N GLU A 377 12.52 21.98 0.26
CA GLU A 377 11.36 21.48 1.00
C GLU A 377 11.64 20.08 1.55
N VAL A 378 12.11 19.16 0.70
CA VAL A 378 12.45 17.78 1.09
C VAL A 378 13.60 17.75 2.11
N ALA A 379 14.65 18.58 1.93
CA ALA A 379 15.75 18.66 2.88
C ALA A 379 15.29 19.13 4.27
N ARG A 380 14.30 20.03 4.33
CA ARG A 380 13.73 20.57 5.57
C ARG A 380 12.84 19.57 6.30
N LEU A 381 11.97 18.82 5.58
CA LEU A 381 10.98 17.91 6.14
C LEU A 381 11.12 16.50 5.58
N LEU A 382 12.31 15.93 5.70
CA LEU A 382 12.65 14.62 5.16
C LEU A 382 11.69 13.51 5.64
N ASN A 383 11.25 13.55 6.92
CA ASN A 383 10.35 12.56 7.50
C ASN A 383 8.89 12.69 7.01
N GLY A 384 8.52 13.81 6.42
CA GLY A 384 7.20 14.04 5.86
C GLY A 384 7.16 13.97 4.33
N SER A 385 8.20 13.49 3.66
CA SER A 385 8.31 13.44 2.19
C SER A 385 8.54 12.02 1.69
N GLY A 386 8.01 11.02 2.39
CA GLY A 386 8.22 9.61 2.08
C GLY A 386 7.78 9.23 0.67
N SER A 387 6.57 9.63 0.25
CA SER A 387 6.06 9.35 -1.10
C SER A 387 6.93 9.98 -2.19
N PHE A 388 7.41 11.20 -1.97
CA PHE A 388 8.30 11.87 -2.93
C PHE A 388 9.65 11.18 -3.04
N LEU A 389 10.25 10.78 -1.91
CA LEU A 389 11.51 10.03 -1.89
C LEU A 389 11.35 8.65 -2.54
N GLY A 390 10.21 7.96 -2.29
CA GLY A 390 9.88 6.69 -2.93
C GLY A 390 9.69 6.82 -4.44
N GLY A 391 9.00 7.88 -4.88
CA GLY A 391 8.84 8.21 -6.30
C GLY A 391 10.17 8.54 -6.98
N PHE A 392 11.04 9.31 -6.31
CA PHE A 392 12.38 9.61 -6.80
C PHE A 392 13.26 8.36 -6.91
N GLU A 393 13.20 7.47 -5.91
CA GLU A 393 13.90 6.20 -5.98
C GLU A 393 13.38 5.31 -7.11
N TYR A 394 12.07 5.30 -7.36
CA TYR A 394 11.48 4.61 -8.52
C TYR A 394 11.98 5.19 -9.84
N LEU A 395 12.03 6.52 -9.96
CA LEU A 395 12.54 7.21 -11.15
C LEU A 395 13.97 6.78 -11.51
N VAL A 396 14.86 6.71 -10.51
CA VAL A 396 16.30 6.43 -10.75
C VAL A 396 16.65 4.95 -10.76
N ASN A 397 15.83 4.09 -10.14
CA ASN A 397 16.11 2.66 -9.94
C ASN A 397 15.00 1.75 -10.46
N SER A 398 14.11 2.22 -11.33
CA SER A 398 13.03 1.39 -11.87
C SER A 398 13.57 0.14 -12.57
N LEU A 399 12.86 -0.97 -12.34
CA LEU A 399 13.15 -2.28 -12.91
C LEU A 399 11.91 -2.76 -13.68
N VAL A 400 12.08 -3.12 -14.92
CA VAL A 400 10.99 -3.66 -15.75
C VAL A 400 11.25 -5.14 -15.98
N ILE A 401 10.30 -5.97 -15.58
CA ILE A 401 10.30 -7.40 -15.89
C ILE A 401 9.33 -7.61 -17.06
N VAL A 402 9.86 -8.00 -18.19
CA VAL A 402 9.07 -8.28 -19.39
C VAL A 402 8.93 -9.78 -19.54
N VAL A 403 7.71 -10.29 -19.52
CA VAL A 403 7.39 -11.70 -19.75
C VAL A 403 6.70 -11.83 -21.11
N ILE A 404 7.39 -12.42 -22.08
CA ILE A 404 6.85 -12.68 -23.42
C ILE A 404 6.34 -14.10 -23.46
N GLY A 405 5.04 -14.26 -23.67
CA GLY A 405 4.37 -15.55 -23.71
C GLY A 405 2.85 -15.41 -23.68
N HIS A 406 2.15 -16.41 -24.18
CA HIS A 406 0.69 -16.40 -24.23
C HIS A 406 0.06 -16.35 -22.83
N LYS A 407 -0.95 -15.49 -22.64
CA LYS A 407 -1.60 -15.21 -21.35
C LYS A 407 -2.14 -16.46 -20.65
N GLY A 408 -2.70 -17.42 -21.40
CA GLY A 408 -3.21 -18.70 -20.88
C GLY A 408 -2.16 -19.78 -20.65
N ASN A 409 -0.89 -19.56 -21.00
CA ASN A 409 0.15 -20.56 -20.87
C ASN A 409 0.64 -20.71 -19.43
N ALA A 410 0.68 -21.95 -18.91
CA ALA A 410 1.08 -22.23 -17.51
C ALA A 410 2.48 -21.71 -17.17
N LYS A 411 3.47 -21.84 -18.08
CA LYS A 411 4.83 -21.34 -17.88
C LYS A 411 4.88 -19.81 -17.85
N THR A 412 4.06 -19.13 -18.67
CA THR A 412 3.92 -17.66 -18.59
C THR A 412 3.44 -17.27 -17.19
N GLN A 413 2.43 -17.98 -16.68
CA GLN A 413 1.88 -17.71 -15.33
C GLN A 413 2.90 -18.03 -14.21
N GLU A 414 3.74 -19.05 -14.39
CA GLU A 414 4.82 -19.35 -13.43
C GLU A 414 5.87 -18.26 -13.38
N LEU A 415 6.27 -17.69 -14.52
CA LEU A 415 7.18 -16.53 -14.57
C LEU A 415 6.57 -15.29 -13.89
N LEU A 416 5.29 -15.01 -14.13
CA LEU A 416 4.58 -13.91 -13.47
C LEU A 416 4.50 -14.13 -11.95
N ARG A 417 4.17 -15.35 -11.49
CA ARG A 417 4.16 -15.69 -10.05
C ARG A 417 5.54 -15.55 -9.42
N ALA A 418 6.63 -15.85 -10.15
CA ALA A 418 7.99 -15.65 -9.65
C ALA A 418 8.28 -14.18 -9.31
N TYR A 419 7.79 -13.24 -10.13
CA TYR A 419 7.86 -11.81 -9.84
C TYR A 419 6.97 -11.42 -8.65
N TRP A 420 5.69 -11.79 -8.67
CA TRP A 420 4.75 -11.44 -7.60
C TRP A 420 5.11 -12.08 -6.25
N GLY A 421 5.90 -13.13 -6.29
CA GLY A 421 6.48 -13.76 -5.10
C GLY A 421 7.59 -12.95 -4.42
N LYS A 422 8.04 -11.84 -4.98
CA LYS A 422 9.14 -11.01 -4.47
C LYS A 422 8.67 -9.59 -4.15
N SER A 423 9.23 -9.02 -3.08
CA SER A 423 9.02 -7.61 -2.76
C SER A 423 9.87 -6.74 -3.67
N MET A 424 9.25 -6.14 -4.68
CA MET A 424 9.91 -5.36 -5.72
C MET A 424 9.29 -3.94 -5.83
N PRO A 425 9.48 -3.05 -4.83
CA PRO A 425 8.83 -1.74 -4.83
C PRO A 425 9.29 -0.82 -5.96
N ASN A 426 10.48 -1.09 -6.56
CA ASN A 426 10.96 -0.40 -7.76
C ASN A 426 10.70 -1.22 -9.03
N GLY A 427 9.96 -2.32 -8.95
CA GLY A 427 9.65 -3.20 -10.06
C GLY A 427 8.33 -2.89 -10.73
N MET A 428 8.22 -3.28 -11.99
CA MET A 428 6.97 -3.36 -12.76
C MET A 428 7.06 -4.59 -13.66
N VAL A 429 5.99 -5.37 -13.73
CA VAL A 429 5.93 -6.51 -14.65
C VAL A 429 4.99 -6.22 -15.83
N MET A 430 5.42 -6.61 -17.00
CA MET A 430 4.64 -6.52 -18.24
C MET A 430 4.54 -7.92 -18.86
N GLN A 431 3.33 -8.41 -19.06
CA GLN A 431 3.09 -9.58 -19.89
C GLN A 431 2.78 -9.11 -21.33
N ILE A 432 3.48 -9.68 -22.30
CA ILE A 432 3.37 -9.33 -23.72
C ILE A 432 3.04 -10.59 -24.50
N GLU A 433 2.00 -10.54 -25.33
CA GLU A 433 1.70 -11.61 -26.28
C GLU A 433 2.78 -11.66 -27.37
N PRO A 434 3.19 -12.86 -27.80
CA PRO A 434 4.14 -12.98 -28.89
C PRO A 434 3.59 -12.35 -30.16
N GLY A 435 4.33 -11.41 -30.75
CA GLY A 435 3.93 -10.71 -31.97
C GLY A 435 3.16 -9.40 -31.75
N ASP A 436 2.86 -9.03 -30.50
CA ASP A 436 2.27 -7.72 -30.22
C ASP A 436 3.19 -6.59 -30.67
N PRO A 437 2.65 -5.55 -31.32
CA PRO A 437 3.43 -4.39 -31.71
C PRO A 437 3.85 -3.62 -30.45
N LEU A 438 5.15 -3.37 -30.31
CA LEU A 438 5.69 -2.60 -29.21
C LEU A 438 6.05 -1.18 -29.63
N PRO A 439 5.80 -0.17 -28.79
CA PRO A 439 6.22 1.20 -29.07
C PRO A 439 7.74 1.30 -29.28
N ALA A 440 8.17 2.26 -30.08
CA ALA A 440 9.59 2.55 -30.23
C ALA A 440 10.19 2.93 -28.88
N GLY A 441 11.32 2.31 -28.52
CA GLY A 441 11.97 2.51 -27.21
C GLY A 441 11.38 1.70 -26.05
N HIS A 442 10.37 0.86 -26.33
CA HIS A 442 9.86 -0.07 -25.30
C HIS A 442 10.96 -1.06 -24.87
N PRO A 443 11.08 -1.38 -23.56
CA PRO A 443 12.14 -2.25 -23.03
C PRO A 443 12.22 -3.63 -23.71
N ALA A 444 11.08 -4.15 -24.17
CA ALA A 444 11.00 -5.44 -24.86
C ALA A 444 11.21 -5.37 -26.37
N SER A 445 11.50 -4.19 -26.95
CA SER A 445 11.71 -4.06 -28.40
C SER A 445 12.83 -4.98 -28.87
N GLY A 446 12.57 -5.77 -29.91
CA GLY A 446 13.50 -6.76 -30.43
C GLY A 446 13.69 -8.02 -29.56
N ARG A 447 12.87 -8.22 -28.53
CA ARG A 447 12.86 -9.42 -27.69
C ARG A 447 11.75 -10.38 -28.11
N GLY A 448 11.95 -11.69 -27.87
CA GLY A 448 11.01 -12.73 -28.21
C GLY A 448 11.05 -13.89 -27.22
N MET A 449 10.29 -14.94 -27.53
CA MET A 449 10.37 -16.21 -26.83
C MET A 449 11.65 -16.96 -27.25
N GLU A 450 12.41 -17.47 -26.28
CA GLU A 450 13.60 -18.28 -26.53
C GLU A 450 13.21 -19.73 -26.78
N GLY A 451 13.59 -20.26 -27.98
CA GLY A 451 13.25 -21.63 -28.37
C GLY A 451 11.74 -21.94 -28.35
N GLY A 452 10.87 -20.94 -28.58
CA GLY A 452 9.41 -21.08 -28.50
C GLY A 452 8.84 -21.21 -27.08
N GLN A 453 9.65 -20.99 -26.05
CA GLN A 453 9.24 -21.03 -24.65
C GLN A 453 8.93 -19.61 -24.11
N PRO A 454 7.92 -19.45 -23.22
CA PRO A 454 7.72 -18.21 -22.50
C PRO A 454 9.01 -17.75 -21.85
N THR A 455 9.36 -16.47 -22.01
CA THR A 455 10.66 -15.93 -21.66
C THR A 455 10.52 -14.62 -20.90
N ALA A 456 11.23 -14.51 -19.79
CA ALA A 456 11.33 -13.27 -19.02
C ALA A 456 12.66 -12.54 -19.31
N TYR A 457 12.60 -11.21 -19.27
CA TYR A 457 13.75 -10.32 -19.36
C TYR A 457 13.69 -9.33 -18.20
N ILE A 458 14.81 -9.12 -17.52
CA ILE A 458 14.95 -8.09 -16.48
C ILE A 458 15.64 -6.89 -17.10
N CYS A 459 14.92 -5.77 -17.24
CA CYS A 459 15.40 -4.57 -17.92
C CYS A 459 15.59 -3.42 -16.92
N GLN A 460 16.73 -2.76 -16.94
CA GLN A 460 17.04 -1.60 -16.13
C GLN A 460 17.89 -0.60 -16.94
N ALA A 461 17.54 0.68 -16.93
CA ALA A 461 18.26 1.75 -17.63
C ALA A 461 18.54 1.44 -19.10
N GLY A 462 17.59 0.83 -19.82
CA GLY A 462 17.70 0.48 -21.23
C GLY A 462 18.49 -0.81 -21.52
N VAL A 463 19.04 -1.48 -20.52
CA VAL A 463 19.76 -2.75 -20.66
C VAL A 463 18.92 -3.89 -20.09
N CYS A 464 18.74 -4.96 -20.87
CA CYS A 464 18.01 -6.15 -20.43
C CYS A 464 18.95 -7.34 -20.22
N SER A 465 18.59 -8.23 -19.29
CA SER A 465 19.27 -9.51 -19.04
C SER A 465 19.27 -10.43 -20.25
N ASN A 466 20.03 -11.52 -20.18
CA ASN A 466 19.82 -12.68 -21.03
C ASN A 466 18.40 -13.23 -20.87
N PRO A 467 17.88 -13.99 -21.87
CA PRO A 467 16.59 -14.67 -21.76
C PRO A 467 16.54 -15.58 -20.53
N ILE A 468 15.43 -15.57 -19.80
CA ILE A 468 15.18 -16.43 -18.64
C ILE A 468 13.87 -17.19 -18.90
N THR A 469 13.96 -18.52 -19.02
CA THR A 469 12.80 -19.38 -19.31
C THR A 469 12.31 -20.17 -18.08
N SER A 470 13.04 -20.09 -16.95
CA SER A 470 12.74 -20.78 -15.70
C SER A 470 12.25 -19.81 -14.64
N ALA A 471 11.10 -20.11 -14.03
CA ALA A 471 10.56 -19.33 -12.91
C ALA A 471 11.51 -19.31 -11.69
N ALA A 472 12.21 -20.44 -11.42
CA ALA A 472 13.20 -20.51 -10.35
C ALA A 472 14.43 -19.62 -10.61
N GLU A 473 14.92 -19.61 -11.86
CA GLU A 473 16.00 -18.73 -12.27
C GLU A 473 15.60 -17.25 -12.16
N LEU A 474 14.39 -16.90 -12.64
CA LEU A 474 13.86 -15.54 -12.49
C LEU A 474 13.76 -15.12 -11.02
N ALA A 475 13.19 -15.98 -10.17
CA ALA A 475 13.07 -15.71 -8.73
C ALA A 475 14.44 -15.49 -8.07
N ASN A 476 15.46 -16.25 -8.45
CA ASN A 476 16.84 -16.08 -7.97
C ASN A 476 17.46 -14.77 -8.47
N ALA A 477 17.33 -14.47 -9.77
CA ALA A 477 17.83 -13.23 -10.35
C ALA A 477 17.23 -11.98 -9.71
N LEU A 478 15.95 -12.02 -9.33
CA LEU A 478 15.26 -10.92 -8.67
C LEU A 478 15.71 -10.70 -7.20
N THR A 479 16.32 -11.70 -6.57
CA THR A 479 16.90 -11.55 -5.21
C THR A 479 18.29 -10.97 -5.19
N LEU A 480 18.99 -10.95 -6.31
CA LEU A 480 20.34 -10.39 -6.39
C LEU A 480 20.34 -8.86 -6.21
N PRO A 481 21.37 -8.29 -5.56
CA PRO A 481 21.57 -6.85 -5.54
C PRO A 481 21.59 -6.29 -6.97
N PRO A 482 21.11 -5.04 -7.18
CA PRO A 482 21.04 -4.45 -8.52
C PRO A 482 22.36 -4.53 -9.32
N GLN A 483 23.47 -4.40 -8.65
CA GLN A 483 24.83 -4.44 -9.24
C GLN A 483 25.22 -5.82 -9.82
N MET A 484 24.60 -6.90 -9.36
CA MET A 484 24.89 -8.26 -9.78
C MET A 484 23.90 -8.84 -10.80
N ARG A 485 22.76 -8.18 -11.05
CA ARG A 485 21.67 -8.72 -11.90
C ARG A 485 22.05 -8.83 -13.38
N ASN A 486 22.92 -7.95 -13.84
CA ASN A 486 23.30 -7.84 -15.28
C ASN A 486 24.70 -8.39 -15.57
N GLN A 487 25.36 -9.07 -14.62
CA GLN A 487 26.65 -9.72 -14.89
C GLN A 487 26.45 -11.07 -15.61
N PRO A 488 27.26 -11.40 -16.62
CA PRO A 488 27.23 -12.71 -17.25
C PRO A 488 27.46 -13.79 -16.21
N GLN A 489 26.65 -14.86 -16.20
CA GLN A 489 26.73 -15.96 -15.21
C GLN A 489 28.09 -16.67 -15.16
N GLN A 490 28.99 -16.44 -16.10
CA GLN A 490 30.34 -17.02 -16.11
C GLN A 490 31.26 -16.46 -15.00
N GLN A 491 30.97 -15.32 -14.40
CA GLN A 491 31.78 -14.73 -13.30
C GLN A 491 31.33 -15.14 -11.90
N MET A 492 30.22 -15.83 -11.72
CA MET A 492 29.73 -16.28 -10.41
C MET A 492 30.18 -17.71 -10.03
N ARG A 493 31.04 -18.35 -10.84
CA ARG A 493 31.59 -19.69 -10.54
C ARG A 493 33.08 -19.70 -10.23
N ALA A 494 33.69 -18.55 -9.98
CA ALA A 494 35.09 -18.44 -9.59
C ALA A 494 35.23 -18.09 -8.10
#